data_cd09a99194bc3cb479e94fff351cea9b
#
_entry.id   cd09a99194bc3cb479e94fff351cea9b
#
_cell.length_a   1.000
_cell.length_b   1.000
_cell.length_c   1.000
_cell.angle_alpha   90.00
_cell.angle_beta   90.00
_cell.angle_gamma   90.00
#
_symmetry.space_group_name_H-M   'P 1'
#
loop_
_entity.id
_entity.type
_entity.pdbx_description
1 polymer ?
#
loop_
_entity_poly.entity_id
_entity_poly.type
_entity_poly.pdbx_seq_one_letter_code
_entity_poly.pdbx_strand_id
1 'polypeptide(L)'
;MNTLKKYRKLYDLNLSYQRTSNAVATERTYNPTTGGYVTHPVNVNGNWRTDGTFSTNGQFGTNKAFDWSSHSSFSYDHNVDMANVVGSTTHELSTIGSLYLRERLSVNYSQRGWHLGAKVQGSYNRMTGRRSDFKEISAWDYSYGLTARL
;
A
#
# COMPACT_ATOMS: atom_id res chain seq x y z
N MET A 1 -30.94 -38.54 3.98
CA MET A 1 -30.51 -37.55 4.99
C MET A 1 -29.40 -36.71 4.35
N ASN A 2 -29.76 -35.60 3.70
CA ASN A 2 -28.79 -34.72 3.01
C ASN A 2 -28.10 -33.82 4.02
N THR A 3 -26.89 -34.20 4.40
CA THR A 3 -26.03 -33.35 5.23
C THR A 3 -25.53 -32.21 4.35
N LEU A 4 -26.11 -31.02 4.50
CA LEU A 4 -25.62 -29.80 3.88
C LEU A 4 -24.16 -29.59 4.33
N LYS A 5 -23.21 -29.88 3.44
CA LYS A 5 -21.78 -29.61 3.67
C LYS A 5 -21.61 -28.10 3.82
N LYS A 6 -21.46 -27.61 5.04
CA LYS A 6 -21.27 -26.20 5.36
C LYS A 6 -19.89 -25.77 4.85
N TYR A 7 -19.83 -25.04 3.75
CA TYR A 7 -18.60 -24.42 3.26
C TYR A 7 -18.14 -23.37 4.29
N ARG A 8 -16.96 -23.54 4.86
CA ARG A 8 -16.37 -22.53 5.71
C ARG A 8 -15.78 -21.44 4.83
N LYS A 9 -16.33 -20.23 4.91
CA LYS A 9 -15.73 -19.00 4.42
C LYS A 9 -15.24 -18.24 5.64
N LEU A 10 -14.01 -17.76 5.58
CA LEU A 10 -13.44 -16.89 6.59
C LEU A 10 -13.24 -15.51 5.98
N TYR A 11 -13.59 -14.49 6.75
CA TYR A 11 -13.38 -13.09 6.40
C TYR A 11 -12.63 -12.45 7.55
N ASP A 12 -11.60 -11.71 7.21
CA ASP A 12 -10.83 -10.92 8.16
C ASP A 12 -10.66 -9.52 7.59
N LEU A 13 -11.01 -8.50 8.37
CA LEU A 13 -10.88 -7.10 8.03
C LEU A 13 -10.13 -6.39 9.14
N ASN A 14 -9.04 -5.74 8.80
CA ASN A 14 -8.25 -4.93 9.69
C ASN A 14 -8.10 -3.53 9.11
N LEU A 15 -8.35 -2.49 9.91
CA LEU A 15 -8.21 -1.09 9.54
C LEU A 15 -7.44 -0.36 10.63
N SER A 16 -6.49 0.46 10.24
CA SER A 16 -5.74 1.32 11.14
C SER A 16 -5.68 2.74 10.63
N TYR A 17 -5.64 3.69 11.56
CA TYR A 17 -5.41 5.09 11.30
C TYR A 17 -4.42 5.62 12.32
N GLN A 18 -3.41 6.32 11.84
CA GLN A 18 -2.39 6.97 12.66
C GLN A 18 -2.26 8.42 12.24
N ARG A 19 -2.20 9.31 13.22
CA ARG A 19 -1.90 10.75 13.02
C ARG A 19 -0.67 11.10 13.83
N THR A 20 0.26 11.83 13.21
CA THR A 20 1.44 12.36 13.89
C THR A 20 1.31 13.87 13.99
N SER A 21 1.34 14.39 15.24
CA SER A 21 1.37 15.81 15.53
C SER A 21 2.81 16.22 15.86
N ASN A 22 3.19 17.44 15.52
CA ASN A 22 4.52 17.99 15.76
C ASN A 22 5.64 17.11 15.15
N ALA A 23 5.41 16.59 13.94
CA ALA A 23 6.45 15.89 13.21
C ALA A 23 7.61 16.85 12.92
N VAL A 24 8.84 16.34 12.99
CA VAL A 24 10.02 17.15 12.68
C VAL A 24 10.27 17.12 11.17
N ALA A 25 10.24 18.29 10.55
CA ALA A 25 10.67 18.51 9.17
C ALA A 25 11.95 19.33 9.15
N THR A 26 12.66 19.31 8.03
CA THR A 26 13.88 20.07 7.84
C THR A 26 13.62 21.24 6.90
N GLU A 27 13.70 22.44 7.44
CA GLU A 27 13.71 23.67 6.67
C GLU A 27 15.13 23.96 6.18
N ARG A 28 15.28 24.34 4.90
CA ARG A 28 16.58 24.71 4.30
C ARG A 28 16.49 26.11 3.75
N THR A 29 17.30 26.99 4.26
CA THR A 29 17.42 28.38 3.78
C THR A 29 18.69 28.55 2.98
N TYR A 30 18.60 29.04 1.74
CA TYR A 30 19.78 29.36 0.93
C TYR A 30 20.41 30.66 1.43
N ASN A 31 21.72 30.63 1.66
CA ASN A 31 22.49 31.80 2.01
C ASN A 31 23.25 32.31 0.76
N PRO A 32 22.83 33.43 0.15
CA PRO A 32 23.46 33.95 -1.07
C PRO A 32 24.90 34.44 -0.85
N THR A 33 25.27 34.78 0.39
CA THR A 33 26.61 35.26 0.71
C THR A 33 27.65 34.14 0.73
N THR A 34 27.26 32.96 1.18
CA THR A 34 28.17 31.80 1.30
C THR A 34 27.95 30.76 0.21
N GLY A 35 26.86 30.86 -0.55
CA GLY A 35 26.47 29.85 -1.55
C GLY A 35 25.98 28.53 -0.92
N GLY A 36 25.84 28.48 0.40
CA GLY A 36 25.46 27.29 1.13
C GLY A 36 24.01 27.30 1.61
N TYR A 37 23.58 26.16 2.21
CA TYR A 37 22.28 26.02 2.85
C TYR A 37 22.44 25.95 4.36
N VAL A 38 21.62 26.69 5.08
CA VAL A 38 21.42 26.55 6.52
C VAL A 38 20.17 25.71 6.75
N THR A 39 20.27 24.68 7.57
CA THR A 39 19.16 23.76 7.88
C THR A 39 18.71 23.92 9.30
N HIS A 40 17.39 24.04 9.51
CA HIS A 40 16.74 24.11 10.81
C HIS A 40 15.67 23.05 10.95
N PRO A 41 15.58 22.32 12.08
CA PRO A 41 14.44 21.49 12.38
C PRO A 41 13.23 22.37 12.71
N VAL A 42 12.07 22.07 12.10
CA VAL A 42 10.80 22.73 12.35
C VAL A 42 9.71 21.69 12.62
N ASN A 43 8.73 22.06 13.43
CA ASN A 43 7.59 21.19 13.67
C ASN A 43 6.50 21.43 12.63
N VAL A 44 6.05 20.36 12.00
CA VAL A 44 4.95 20.37 11.03
C VAL A 44 3.79 19.51 11.53
N ASN A 45 2.58 19.89 11.17
CA ASN A 45 1.37 19.14 11.48
C ASN A 45 0.65 18.75 10.20
N GLY A 46 -0.13 17.69 10.29
CA GLY A 46 -0.94 17.22 9.18
C GLY A 46 -0.51 15.85 8.64
N ASN A 47 0.51 15.24 9.20
CA ASN A 47 0.93 13.89 8.84
C ASN A 47 -0.08 12.86 9.37
N TRP A 48 -0.55 11.99 8.49
CA TRP A 48 -1.42 10.88 8.85
C TRP A 48 -1.24 9.72 7.88
N ARG A 49 -1.54 8.53 8.37
CA ARG A 49 -1.49 7.29 7.62
C ARG A 49 -2.74 6.48 7.89
N THR A 50 -3.26 5.83 6.88
CA THR A 50 -4.30 4.81 7.03
C THR A 50 -3.89 3.55 6.28
N ASP A 51 -4.09 2.41 6.93
CA ASP A 51 -3.80 1.11 6.37
C ASP A 51 -5.03 0.22 6.51
N GLY A 52 -5.22 -0.67 5.56
CA GLY A 52 -6.26 -1.68 5.64
C GLY A 52 -5.84 -2.98 5.00
N THR A 53 -6.31 -4.07 5.59
CA THR A 53 -6.17 -5.41 5.01
C THR A 53 -7.53 -6.09 5.03
N PHE A 54 -7.85 -6.74 3.94
CA PHE A 54 -9.00 -7.62 3.82
C PHE A 54 -8.55 -8.97 3.32
N SER A 55 -8.87 -10.01 4.07
CA SER A 55 -8.55 -11.39 3.70
C SER A 55 -9.82 -12.22 3.67
N THR A 56 -9.92 -13.04 2.67
CA THR A 56 -10.99 -14.05 2.61
C THR A 56 -10.45 -15.33 2.01
N ASN A 57 -10.94 -16.44 2.51
CA ASN A 57 -10.61 -17.76 2.00
C ASN A 57 -11.81 -18.69 2.09
N GLY A 58 -11.77 -19.74 1.32
CA GLY A 58 -12.83 -20.72 1.32
C GLY A 58 -12.49 -21.95 0.49
N GLN A 59 -13.36 -22.92 0.59
CA GLN A 59 -13.27 -24.17 -0.16
C GLN A 59 -14.54 -24.38 -0.97
N PHE A 60 -14.39 -24.91 -2.17
CA PHE A 60 -15.50 -25.26 -3.04
C PHE A 60 -15.24 -26.54 -3.85
N GLY A 61 -16.25 -26.98 -4.58
CA GLY A 61 -16.18 -28.19 -5.39
C GLY A 61 -16.50 -29.47 -4.61
N THR A 62 -16.56 -30.59 -5.36
CA THR A 62 -16.80 -31.91 -4.78
C THR A 62 -15.66 -32.31 -3.86
N ASN A 63 -15.97 -32.76 -2.65
CA ASN A 63 -15.00 -33.11 -1.61
C ASN A 63 -14.04 -31.99 -1.22
N LYS A 64 -14.45 -30.70 -1.43
CA LYS A 64 -13.61 -29.53 -1.15
C LYS A 64 -12.27 -29.56 -1.91
N ALA A 65 -12.32 -29.99 -3.16
CA ALA A 65 -11.13 -30.15 -3.99
C ALA A 65 -10.42 -28.83 -4.30
N PHE A 66 -11.12 -27.71 -4.19
CA PHE A 66 -10.59 -26.38 -4.44
C PHE A 66 -10.51 -25.56 -3.17
N ASP A 67 -9.34 -24.99 -2.90
CA ASP A 67 -9.10 -23.96 -1.92
C ASP A 67 -8.80 -22.65 -2.65
N TRP A 68 -9.42 -21.56 -2.19
CA TRP A 68 -9.11 -20.24 -2.71
C TRP A 68 -8.84 -19.25 -1.58
N SER A 69 -8.03 -18.28 -1.85
CA SER A 69 -7.80 -17.16 -0.94
C SER A 69 -7.59 -15.87 -1.72
N SER A 70 -8.09 -14.78 -1.15
CA SER A 70 -7.85 -13.41 -1.58
C SER A 70 -7.30 -12.61 -0.40
N HIS A 71 -6.31 -11.79 -0.67
CA HIS A 71 -5.73 -10.89 0.31
C HIS A 71 -5.49 -9.54 -0.35
N SER A 72 -6.31 -8.58 0.03
CA SER A 72 -6.23 -7.18 -0.39
C SER A 72 -5.56 -6.36 0.71
N SER A 73 -4.68 -5.47 0.34
CA SER A 73 -4.12 -4.48 1.26
C SER A 73 -4.05 -3.11 0.60
N PHE A 74 -4.32 -2.08 1.39
CA PHE A 74 -4.09 -0.70 0.99
C PHE A 74 -3.36 0.06 2.10
N SER A 75 -2.59 1.05 1.68
CA SER A 75 -1.95 2.01 2.56
C SER A 75 -2.02 3.38 1.89
N TYR A 76 -2.38 4.39 2.66
CA TYR A 76 -2.32 5.77 2.22
C TYR A 76 -1.59 6.60 3.26
N ASP A 77 -0.50 7.24 2.82
CA ASP A 77 0.31 8.15 3.62
C ASP A 77 0.09 9.58 3.13
N HIS A 78 -0.26 10.47 4.03
CA HIS A 78 -0.29 11.91 3.81
C HIS A 78 0.82 12.56 4.63
N ASN A 79 1.86 13.00 3.93
CA ASN A 79 3.02 13.61 4.55
C ASN A 79 3.06 15.10 4.24
N VAL A 80 3.33 15.89 5.27
CA VAL A 80 3.56 17.33 5.19
C VAL A 80 5.03 17.56 5.47
N ASP A 81 5.71 18.28 4.59
CA ASP A 81 7.11 18.63 4.71
C ASP A 81 7.33 20.10 4.34
N MET A 82 8.50 20.62 4.66
CA MET A 82 8.90 21.98 4.25
C MET A 82 9.57 21.90 2.89
N ALA A 83 9.00 22.59 1.91
CA ALA A 83 9.58 22.70 0.58
C ALA A 83 10.33 24.01 0.43
N ASN A 84 11.56 23.91 -0.06
CA ASN A 84 12.33 25.08 -0.46
C ASN A 84 12.07 25.33 -1.94
N VAL A 85 11.58 26.51 -2.26
CA VAL A 85 11.44 26.95 -3.64
C VAL A 85 12.82 27.49 -4.06
N VAL A 86 13.40 26.90 -5.12
CA VAL A 86 14.70 27.32 -5.64
C VAL A 86 14.60 28.81 -6.06
N GLY A 87 15.48 29.64 -5.50
CA GLY A 87 15.51 31.10 -5.79
C GLY A 87 14.52 31.94 -4.97
N SER A 88 13.80 31.37 -4.02
CA SER A 88 12.92 32.08 -3.12
C SER A 88 13.39 31.98 -1.67
N THR A 89 13.19 33.03 -0.90
CA THR A 89 13.35 33.05 0.56
C THR A 89 12.08 32.60 1.28
N THR A 90 11.03 32.27 0.55
CA THR A 90 9.75 31.82 1.13
C THR A 90 9.73 30.31 1.26
N HIS A 91 9.33 29.84 2.45
CA HIS A 91 9.14 28.45 2.76
C HIS A 91 7.67 28.08 2.59
N GLU A 92 7.39 27.05 1.83
CA GLU A 92 6.02 26.56 1.64
C GLU A 92 5.88 25.17 2.19
N LEU A 93 4.76 24.91 2.85
CA LEU A 93 4.38 23.55 3.22
C LEU A 93 4.05 22.76 1.95
N SER A 94 4.76 21.68 1.74
CA SER A 94 4.51 20.73 0.68
C SER A 94 3.81 19.50 1.22
N THR A 95 2.78 19.05 0.53
CA THR A 95 2.09 17.82 0.89
C THR A 95 2.36 16.76 -0.16
N ILE A 96 2.69 15.55 0.29
CA ILE A 96 2.89 14.37 -0.56
C ILE A 96 1.91 13.30 -0.10
N GLY A 97 1.08 12.84 -1.02
CA GLY A 97 0.19 11.70 -0.84
C GLY A 97 0.78 10.46 -1.52
N SER A 98 0.89 9.37 -0.80
CA SER A 98 1.36 8.10 -1.34
C SER A 98 0.30 7.02 -1.13
N LEU A 99 -0.24 6.48 -2.22
CA LEU A 99 -1.20 5.37 -2.23
C LEU A 99 -0.50 4.10 -2.65
N TYR A 100 -0.68 3.04 -1.88
CA TYR A 100 -0.28 1.69 -2.21
C TYR A 100 -1.46 0.74 -2.12
N LEU A 101 -1.72 0.02 -3.20
CA LEU A 101 -2.73 -1.03 -3.27
C LEU A 101 -2.06 -2.34 -3.67
N ARG A 102 -2.45 -3.43 -3.03
CA ARG A 102 -2.00 -4.77 -3.41
C ARG A 102 -3.15 -5.76 -3.30
N GLU A 103 -3.27 -6.58 -4.32
CA GLU A 103 -4.18 -7.71 -4.36
C GLU A 103 -3.40 -8.99 -4.61
N ARG A 104 -3.77 -10.04 -3.89
CA ARG A 104 -3.18 -11.35 -4.02
C ARG A 104 -4.27 -12.40 -4.04
N LEU A 105 -4.35 -13.15 -5.12
CA LEU A 105 -5.32 -14.22 -5.32
C LEU A 105 -4.58 -15.56 -5.44
N SER A 106 -5.09 -16.59 -4.82
CA SER A 106 -4.62 -17.96 -5.04
C SER A 106 -5.78 -18.94 -5.11
N VAL A 107 -5.62 -19.93 -5.98
CA VAL A 107 -6.54 -21.06 -6.09
C VAL A 107 -5.69 -22.32 -6.16
N ASN A 108 -6.02 -23.31 -5.34
CA ASN A 108 -5.38 -24.60 -5.31
C ASN A 108 -6.42 -25.70 -5.53
N TYR A 109 -6.05 -26.68 -6.30
CA TYR A 109 -6.81 -27.90 -6.52
C TYR A 109 -6.04 -29.09 -5.95
N SER A 110 -6.72 -29.92 -5.16
CA SER A 110 -6.12 -31.10 -4.52
C SER A 110 -7.10 -32.26 -4.57
N GLN A 111 -6.87 -33.21 -5.47
CA GLN A 111 -7.69 -34.44 -5.56
C GLN A 111 -6.90 -35.56 -6.26
N ARG A 112 -7.08 -36.79 -5.79
CA ARG A 112 -6.56 -38.03 -6.39
C ARG A 112 -5.04 -38.04 -6.63
N GLY A 113 -4.26 -37.44 -5.70
CA GLY A 113 -2.81 -37.33 -5.81
C GLY A 113 -2.33 -36.11 -6.60
N TRP A 114 -3.20 -35.43 -7.34
CA TRP A 114 -2.86 -34.19 -8.04
C TRP A 114 -2.96 -32.97 -7.14
N HIS A 115 -1.95 -32.12 -7.18
CA HIS A 115 -1.93 -30.80 -6.53
C HIS A 115 -1.59 -29.75 -7.59
N LEU A 116 -2.57 -28.91 -7.94
CA LEU A 116 -2.41 -27.81 -8.88
C LEU A 116 -2.63 -26.51 -8.14
N GLY A 117 -1.78 -25.52 -8.36
CA GLY A 117 -1.91 -24.20 -7.77
C GLY A 117 -1.73 -23.09 -8.78
N ALA A 118 -2.56 -22.07 -8.69
CA ALA A 118 -2.41 -20.83 -9.44
C ALA A 118 -2.39 -19.64 -8.47
N LYS A 119 -1.46 -18.71 -8.67
CA LYS A 119 -1.33 -17.48 -7.89
C LYS A 119 -1.23 -16.29 -8.82
N VAL A 120 -1.92 -15.21 -8.49
CA VAL A 120 -1.82 -13.93 -9.18
C VAL A 120 -1.65 -12.85 -8.11
N GLN A 121 -0.76 -11.93 -8.33
CA GLN A 121 -0.56 -10.76 -7.49
C GLN A 121 -0.46 -9.52 -8.37
N GLY A 122 -1.15 -8.45 -7.99
CA GLY A 122 -0.99 -7.13 -8.56
C GLY A 122 -0.71 -6.11 -7.46
N SER A 123 0.07 -5.08 -7.76
CA SER A 123 0.23 -3.92 -6.90
C SER A 123 0.21 -2.64 -7.71
N TYR A 124 -0.33 -1.60 -7.11
CA TYR A 124 -0.40 -0.26 -7.66
C TYR A 124 0.15 0.74 -6.66
N ASN A 125 1.10 1.54 -7.13
CA ASN A 125 1.67 2.65 -6.38
C ASN A 125 1.32 3.94 -7.09
N ARG A 126 0.91 4.96 -6.32
CA ARG A 126 0.70 6.32 -6.82
C ARG A 126 1.23 7.32 -5.81
N MET A 127 2.03 8.26 -6.28
CA MET A 127 2.54 9.36 -5.48
C MET A 127 2.09 10.67 -6.12
N THR A 128 1.47 11.53 -5.32
CA THR A 128 0.99 12.85 -5.71
C THR A 128 1.60 13.90 -4.80
N GLY A 129 1.93 15.05 -5.36
CA GLY A 129 2.45 16.19 -4.60
C GLY A 129 1.67 17.47 -4.94
N ARG A 130 1.57 18.38 -3.99
CA ARG A 130 0.86 19.66 -4.18
C ARG A 130 1.74 20.74 -4.87
N ARG A 131 3.04 20.51 -4.95
CA ARG A 131 3.95 21.45 -5.61
C ARG A 131 3.73 21.45 -7.12
N SER A 132 3.82 22.62 -7.74
CA SER A 132 3.67 22.79 -9.19
C SER A 132 4.74 22.06 -10.02
N ASP A 133 5.91 21.81 -9.43
CA ASP A 133 7.04 21.10 -10.03
C ASP A 133 7.01 19.58 -9.74
N PHE A 134 6.07 19.10 -8.92
CA PHE A 134 5.91 17.68 -8.62
C PHE A 134 5.12 16.98 -9.72
N LYS A 135 5.78 16.09 -10.42
CA LYS A 135 5.10 15.24 -11.40
C LYS A 135 4.54 14.01 -10.71
N GLU A 136 3.25 13.78 -10.87
CA GLU A 136 2.61 12.55 -10.39
C GLU A 136 3.34 11.31 -10.94
N ILE A 137 3.57 10.36 -10.06
CA ILE A 137 4.22 9.09 -10.40
C ILE A 137 3.23 7.96 -10.07
N SER A 138 3.05 7.06 -11.01
CA SER A 138 2.27 5.83 -10.78
C SER A 138 2.98 4.64 -11.43
N ALA A 139 2.88 3.50 -10.76
CA ALA A 139 3.47 2.24 -11.23
C ALA A 139 2.52 1.08 -10.93
N TRP A 140 2.48 0.13 -11.85
CA TRP A 140 1.80 -1.16 -11.73
C TRP A 140 2.82 -2.28 -11.78
N ASP A 141 2.71 -3.21 -10.84
CA ASP A 141 3.45 -4.47 -10.84
C ASP A 141 2.47 -5.62 -10.81
N TYR A 142 2.79 -6.68 -11.53
CA TYR A 142 2.02 -7.91 -11.49
C TYR A 142 2.93 -9.13 -11.58
N SER A 143 2.53 -10.20 -10.92
CA SER A 143 3.19 -11.49 -10.99
C SER A 143 2.17 -12.62 -10.96
N TYR A 144 2.52 -13.72 -11.58
CA TYR A 144 1.72 -14.94 -11.57
C TYR A 144 2.62 -16.15 -11.38
N GLY A 145 2.05 -17.20 -10.86
CA GLY A 145 2.76 -18.46 -10.65
C GLY A 145 1.82 -19.64 -10.75
N LEU A 146 2.33 -20.72 -11.34
CA LEU A 146 1.63 -22.01 -11.43
C LEU A 146 2.48 -23.08 -10.76
N THR A 147 1.83 -24.00 -10.08
CA THR A 147 2.48 -25.18 -9.48
C THR A 147 1.69 -26.43 -9.83
N ALA A 148 2.38 -27.51 -10.15
CA ALA A 148 1.78 -28.81 -10.35
C ALA A 148 2.65 -29.87 -9.66
N ARG A 149 2.02 -30.79 -8.95
CA ARG A 149 2.66 -31.95 -8.32
C ARG A 149 1.74 -33.15 -8.47
N LEU A 150 2.35 -34.29 -8.67
CA LEU A 150 1.73 -35.64 -8.68
C LEU A 150 2.20 -36.39 -7.45
#